data_d24e25d3b2843768650bc1c9575e6121
#
_entry.id   d24e25d3b2843768650bc1c9575e6121
#
_cell.length_a   1.000
_cell.length_b   1.000
_cell.length_c   1.000
_cell.angle_alpha   90.00
_cell.angle_beta   90.00
_cell.angle_gamma   90.00
#
_symmetry.space_group_name_H-M   'P 1'
#
loop_
_entity.id
_entity.type
_entity.pdbx_description
1 polymer ?
#
loop_
_entity_poly.entity_id
_entity_poly.type
_entity_poly.pdbx_seq_one_letter_code
_entity_poly.pdbx_strand_id
1 'polypeptide(L)'
;HFLAQAGVTPSQFSGGRAGFSGSHDATIAVVQSGAYEAGALNEQVWTSAVKDGRVNTEKVRVIWRTPEYVDYHWVVRPKLDQRFGKGFTTRLQRAILSIKPTTPRQITILELFAAKRFIPAEASQYKPIEKVGRELGKIR
;
A
#
# COMPACT_ATOMS: atom_id res chain seq x y z
N HIS A 1 12.02 7.48 -5.57
CA HIS A 1 11.44 8.54 -6.42
C HIS A 1 11.31 9.86 -5.64
N PHE A 2 10.46 9.94 -4.62
CA PHE A 2 10.20 11.19 -3.90
C PHE A 2 11.44 11.76 -3.18
N LEU A 3 12.26 10.92 -2.57
CA LEU A 3 13.54 11.36 -2.01
C LEU A 3 14.44 11.95 -3.09
N ALA A 4 14.51 11.32 -4.27
CA ALA A 4 15.28 11.83 -5.39
C ALA A 4 14.75 13.20 -5.89
N GLN A 5 13.43 13.42 -5.88
CA GLN A 5 12.85 14.73 -6.18
C GLN A 5 13.26 15.82 -5.17
N ALA A 6 13.47 15.42 -3.90
CA ALA A 6 14.00 16.29 -2.86
C ALA A 6 15.54 16.40 -2.87
N GLY A 7 16.21 15.87 -3.90
CA GLY A 7 17.66 15.88 -4.02
C GLY A 7 18.40 14.89 -3.12
N VAL A 8 17.66 13.96 -2.49
CA VAL A 8 18.22 12.95 -1.59
C VAL A 8 18.42 11.64 -2.32
N THR A 9 19.65 11.15 -2.35
CA THR A 9 20.03 9.88 -2.98
C THR A 9 20.36 8.80 -1.95
N PRO A 10 20.23 7.51 -2.27
CA PRO A 10 20.56 6.42 -1.35
C PRO A 10 22.00 6.48 -0.81
N SER A 11 22.95 7.01 -1.59
CA SER A 11 24.35 7.15 -1.18
C SER A 11 24.58 8.15 -0.03
N GLN A 12 23.61 8.99 0.27
CA GLN A 12 23.67 9.96 1.37
C GLN A 12 23.21 9.37 2.72
N PHE A 13 22.63 8.16 2.70
CA PHE A 13 22.29 7.44 3.91
C PHE A 13 23.44 6.56 4.39
N SER A 14 23.48 6.31 5.69
CA SER A 14 24.39 5.34 6.27
C SER A 14 24.22 3.97 5.58
N GLY A 15 25.33 3.38 5.12
CA GLY A 15 25.31 2.15 4.34
C GLY A 15 25.04 2.32 2.83
N GLY A 16 24.70 3.52 2.34
CA GLY A 16 24.63 3.86 0.90
C GLY A 16 23.54 3.12 0.10
N ARG A 17 22.61 2.42 0.74
CA ARG A 17 21.55 1.65 0.08
C ARG A 17 20.32 1.50 0.97
N ALA A 18 19.16 1.26 0.35
CA ALA A 18 17.94 0.94 1.08
C ALA A 18 18.03 -0.45 1.72
N GLY A 19 17.63 -0.55 2.99
CA GLY A 19 17.37 -1.81 3.66
C GLY A 19 15.90 -2.24 3.49
N PHE A 20 15.65 -3.53 3.59
CA PHE A 20 14.31 -4.10 3.54
C PHE A 20 14.00 -4.84 4.83
N SER A 21 13.08 -4.33 5.62
CA SER A 21 12.73 -4.87 6.94
C SER A 21 11.84 -6.11 6.89
N GLY A 22 11.24 -6.41 5.73
CA GLY A 22 10.33 -7.54 5.53
C GLY A 22 8.86 -7.25 5.84
N SER A 23 8.54 -6.25 6.68
CA SER A 23 7.16 -5.85 6.95
C SER A 23 7.07 -4.39 7.39
N HIS A 24 5.86 -3.81 7.34
CA HIS A 24 5.62 -2.45 7.82
C HIS A 24 5.84 -2.33 9.34
N ASP A 25 5.42 -3.31 10.12
CA ASP A 25 5.64 -3.33 11.57
C ASP A 25 7.13 -3.42 11.90
N ALA A 26 7.89 -4.24 11.17
CA ALA A 26 9.34 -4.30 11.31
C ALA A 26 10.01 -2.97 10.93
N THR A 27 9.50 -2.24 9.92
CA THR A 27 9.99 -0.90 9.59
C THR A 27 9.82 0.07 10.77
N ILE A 28 8.66 0.07 11.42
CA ILE A 28 8.43 0.88 12.62
C ILE A 28 9.45 0.52 13.71
N ALA A 29 9.62 -0.77 13.98
CA ALA A 29 10.50 -1.25 15.04
C ALA A 29 11.97 -0.85 14.81
N VAL A 30 12.50 -1.01 13.61
CA VAL A 30 13.91 -0.69 13.32
C VAL A 30 14.19 0.82 13.31
N VAL A 31 13.22 1.66 12.94
CA VAL A 31 13.38 3.12 13.06
C VAL A 31 13.24 3.55 14.52
N GLN A 32 12.28 3.01 15.25
CA GLN A 32 12.06 3.32 16.66
C GLN A 32 13.24 2.90 17.56
N SER A 33 13.93 1.83 17.22
CA SER A 33 15.15 1.40 17.92
C SER A 33 16.39 2.23 17.58
N GLY A 34 16.33 3.06 16.52
CA GLY A 34 17.48 3.80 16.02
C GLY A 34 18.41 2.99 15.10
N ALA A 35 18.05 1.75 14.76
CA ALA A 35 18.82 0.93 13.82
C ALA A 35 18.78 1.49 12.39
N TYR A 36 17.72 2.21 12.05
CA TYR A 36 17.57 2.98 10.81
C TYR A 36 17.12 4.40 11.11
N GLU A 37 17.64 5.35 10.35
CA GLU A 37 17.35 6.79 10.53
C GLU A 37 15.95 7.17 10.01
N ALA A 38 15.47 6.47 8.98
CA ALA A 38 14.17 6.69 8.37
C ALA A 38 13.62 5.40 7.76
N GLY A 39 12.31 5.35 7.56
CA GLY A 39 11.62 4.22 6.94
C GLY A 39 10.40 4.65 6.14
N ALA A 40 10.04 3.87 5.14
CA ALA A 40 8.83 4.04 4.37
C ALA A 40 7.87 2.88 4.64
N LEU A 41 6.61 3.19 4.93
CA LEU A 41 5.59 2.19 5.24
C LEU A 41 4.19 2.67 4.81
N ASN A 42 3.24 1.74 4.84
CA ASN A 42 1.84 2.05 4.53
C ASN A 42 1.23 2.91 5.65
N GLU A 43 0.49 3.97 5.27
CA GLU A 43 -0.10 4.92 6.23
C GLU A 43 -1.15 4.27 7.13
N GLN A 44 -1.92 3.31 6.64
CA GLN A 44 -2.93 2.62 7.45
C GLN A 44 -2.28 1.79 8.56
N VAL A 45 -1.15 1.13 8.26
CA VAL A 45 -0.38 0.39 9.27
C VAL A 45 0.18 1.34 10.33
N TRP A 46 0.73 2.49 9.90
CA TRP A 46 1.18 3.53 10.83
C TRP A 46 0.05 4.00 11.74
N THR A 47 -1.09 4.39 11.15
CA THR A 47 -2.24 4.91 11.91
C THR A 47 -2.76 3.88 12.92
N SER A 48 -2.87 2.61 12.52
CA SER A 48 -3.26 1.53 13.42
C SER A 48 -2.24 1.32 14.54
N ALA A 49 -0.95 1.31 14.20
CA ALA A 49 0.11 1.11 15.18
C ALA A 49 0.16 2.22 16.24
N VAL A 50 -0.07 3.48 15.83
CA VAL A 50 -0.18 4.62 16.77
C VAL A 50 -1.42 4.47 17.65
N LYS A 51 -2.58 4.17 17.06
CA LYS A 51 -3.84 3.96 17.79
C LYS A 51 -3.73 2.85 18.82
N ASP A 52 -3.04 1.77 18.48
CA ASP A 52 -2.84 0.60 19.35
C ASP A 52 -1.72 0.80 20.38
N GLY A 53 -1.10 1.98 20.44
CA GLY A 53 0.01 2.29 21.37
C GLY A 53 1.33 1.55 21.07
N ARG A 54 1.46 0.99 19.84
CA ARG A 54 2.67 0.25 19.43
C ARG A 54 3.80 1.15 18.93
N VAL A 55 3.55 2.47 18.86
CA VAL A 55 4.52 3.46 18.40
C VAL A 55 4.79 4.48 19.51
N ASN A 56 6.05 4.68 19.81
CA ASN A 56 6.47 5.81 20.64
C ASN A 56 6.65 7.05 19.75
N THR A 57 5.65 7.94 19.75
CA THR A 57 5.62 9.15 18.92
C THR A 57 6.60 10.23 19.36
N GLU A 58 7.22 10.10 20.54
CA GLU A 58 8.33 10.97 20.97
C GLU A 58 9.64 10.59 20.26
N LYS A 59 9.78 9.30 19.88
CA LYS A 59 10.97 8.79 19.19
C LYS A 59 10.85 8.84 17.67
N VAL A 60 9.66 8.63 17.12
CA VAL A 60 9.43 8.56 15.68
C VAL A 60 8.24 9.42 15.26
N ARG A 61 8.38 10.07 14.13
CA ARG A 61 7.33 10.93 13.56
C ARG A 61 7.25 10.77 12.05
N VAL A 62 6.08 11.05 11.51
CA VAL A 62 5.90 11.17 10.06
C VAL A 62 6.54 12.48 9.61
N ILE A 63 7.49 12.39 8.69
CA ILE A 63 8.17 13.55 8.10
C ILE A 63 7.52 13.97 6.77
N TRP A 64 6.87 13.02 6.09
CA TRP A 64 6.22 13.29 4.81
C TRP A 64 5.20 12.21 4.46
N ARG A 65 4.15 12.60 3.73
CA ARG A 65 3.16 11.68 3.13
C ARG A 65 3.17 11.81 1.63
N THR A 66 3.11 10.68 0.94
CA THR A 66 2.99 10.65 -0.51
C THR A 66 1.63 11.23 -0.95
N PRO A 67 1.49 11.71 -2.20
CA PRO A 67 0.17 11.87 -2.79
C PRO A 67 -0.64 10.57 -2.69
N GLU A 68 -1.95 10.71 -2.54
CA GLU A 68 -2.85 9.56 -2.49
C GLU A 68 -2.82 8.78 -3.82
N TYR A 69 -2.92 7.47 -3.72
CA TYR A 69 -3.07 6.58 -4.86
C TYR A 69 -4.02 5.44 -4.50
N VAL A 70 -4.56 4.77 -5.51
CA VAL A 70 -5.40 3.59 -5.29
C VAL A 70 -4.50 2.46 -4.78
N ASP A 71 -4.72 2.06 -3.54
CA ASP A 71 -3.90 1.08 -2.85
C ASP A 71 -4.20 -0.35 -3.35
N TYR A 72 -4.37 -1.33 -2.48
CA TYR A 72 -4.61 -2.72 -2.88
C TYR A 72 -5.74 -2.85 -3.89
N HIS A 73 -5.51 -3.64 -4.93
CA HIS A 73 -6.50 -3.86 -5.98
C HIS A 73 -6.57 -5.33 -6.38
N TRP A 74 -7.74 -5.73 -6.84
CA TRP A 74 -7.97 -7.04 -7.39
C TRP A 74 -7.73 -7.02 -8.89
N VAL A 75 -6.91 -7.93 -9.37
CA VAL A 75 -6.68 -8.13 -10.80
C VAL A 75 -7.18 -9.50 -11.23
N VAL A 76 -7.71 -9.58 -12.41
CA VAL A 76 -8.17 -10.82 -13.00
C VAL A 76 -7.44 -11.11 -14.31
N ARG A 77 -7.25 -12.38 -14.61
CA ARG A 77 -6.66 -12.78 -15.89
C ARG A 77 -7.59 -12.40 -17.06
N PRO A 78 -7.02 -12.02 -18.21
CA PRO A 78 -7.80 -11.92 -19.43
C PRO A 78 -8.54 -13.22 -19.72
N LYS A 79 -9.69 -13.14 -20.40
CA LYS A 79 -10.46 -14.31 -20.86
C LYS A 79 -11.15 -15.11 -19.74
N LEU A 80 -11.38 -14.54 -18.56
CA LEU A 80 -12.19 -15.21 -17.52
C LEU A 80 -13.60 -15.53 -18.02
N ASP A 81 -14.21 -14.64 -18.79
CA ASP A 81 -15.54 -14.84 -19.37
C ASP A 81 -15.58 -16.01 -20.35
N GLN A 82 -14.46 -16.30 -21.03
CA GLN A 82 -14.37 -17.50 -21.90
C GLN A 82 -14.36 -18.79 -21.07
N ARG A 83 -13.73 -18.76 -19.89
CA ARG A 83 -13.62 -19.94 -19.03
C ARG A 83 -14.86 -20.19 -18.17
N PHE A 84 -15.49 -19.14 -17.66
CA PHE A 84 -16.56 -19.22 -16.65
C PHE A 84 -17.92 -18.71 -17.17
N GLY A 85 -18.02 -18.42 -18.46
CA GLY A 85 -19.22 -17.96 -19.12
C GLY A 85 -19.33 -16.42 -19.18
N LYS A 86 -20.01 -15.96 -20.24
CA LYS A 86 -20.20 -14.53 -20.54
C LYS A 86 -20.68 -13.74 -19.31
N GLY A 87 -20.03 -12.61 -19.05
CA GLY A 87 -20.37 -11.71 -17.96
C GLY A 87 -19.89 -12.17 -16.56
N PHE A 88 -19.08 -13.22 -16.47
CA PHE A 88 -18.53 -13.68 -15.19
C PHE A 88 -17.70 -12.60 -14.51
N THR A 89 -16.82 -11.92 -15.24
CA THR A 89 -15.99 -10.83 -14.70
C THR A 89 -16.84 -9.72 -14.09
N THR A 90 -17.92 -9.33 -14.77
CA THR A 90 -18.85 -8.31 -14.27
C THR A 90 -19.57 -8.76 -13.00
N ARG A 91 -20.02 -10.03 -12.96
CA ARG A 91 -20.66 -10.59 -11.74
C ARG A 91 -19.69 -10.63 -10.57
N LEU A 92 -18.44 -11.04 -10.81
CA LEU A 92 -17.40 -11.06 -9.80
C LEU A 92 -17.13 -9.66 -9.23
N GLN A 93 -16.95 -8.67 -10.13
CA GLN A 93 -16.77 -7.28 -9.72
C GLN A 93 -17.94 -6.78 -8.87
N ARG A 94 -19.18 -7.00 -9.31
CA ARG A 94 -20.39 -6.63 -8.55
C ARG A 94 -20.43 -7.30 -7.17
N ALA A 95 -20.08 -8.57 -7.10
CA ALA A 95 -20.05 -9.30 -5.83
C ALA A 95 -19.04 -8.67 -4.84
N ILE A 96 -17.84 -8.31 -5.29
CA ILE A 96 -16.83 -7.64 -4.45
C ILE A 96 -17.33 -6.24 -4.04
N LEU A 97 -17.84 -5.44 -4.97
CA LEU A 97 -18.37 -4.09 -4.70
C LEU A 97 -19.60 -4.09 -3.81
N SER A 98 -20.33 -5.21 -3.70
CA SER A 98 -21.49 -5.33 -2.83
C SER A 98 -21.15 -5.61 -1.36
N ILE A 99 -19.90 -5.91 -1.04
CA ILE A 99 -19.44 -6.14 0.33
C ILE A 99 -19.53 -4.82 1.12
N LYS A 100 -20.38 -4.80 2.14
CA LYS A 100 -20.65 -3.66 3.02
C LYS A 100 -20.52 -4.11 4.49
N PRO A 101 -20.29 -3.19 5.43
CA PRO A 101 -20.18 -3.55 6.85
C PRO A 101 -21.56 -3.82 7.49
N THR A 102 -22.36 -4.72 6.90
CA THR A 102 -23.74 -5.01 7.31
C THR A 102 -23.89 -6.33 8.04
N THR A 103 -22.94 -7.25 7.87
CA THR A 103 -22.92 -8.54 8.57
C THR A 103 -21.56 -8.80 9.19
N PRO A 104 -21.45 -9.60 10.26
CA PRO A 104 -20.16 -9.91 10.90
C PRO A 104 -19.12 -10.40 9.89
N ARG A 105 -19.49 -11.30 8.97
CA ARG A 105 -18.59 -11.82 7.93
C ARG A 105 -18.07 -10.73 7.00
N GLN A 106 -18.92 -9.81 6.57
CA GLN A 106 -18.54 -8.72 5.69
C GLN A 106 -17.67 -7.69 6.41
N ILE A 107 -17.93 -7.43 7.69
CA ILE A 107 -17.09 -6.60 8.55
C ILE A 107 -15.70 -7.21 8.63
N THR A 108 -15.57 -8.49 8.98
CA THR A 108 -14.29 -9.19 9.05
C THR A 108 -13.51 -9.11 7.73
N ILE A 109 -14.19 -9.29 6.59
CA ILE A 109 -13.53 -9.16 5.26
C ILE A 109 -12.97 -7.75 5.09
N LEU A 110 -13.73 -6.71 5.39
CA LEU A 110 -13.27 -5.33 5.23
C LEU A 110 -12.12 -4.99 6.20
N GLU A 111 -12.17 -5.48 7.42
CA GLU A 111 -11.12 -5.31 8.43
C GLU A 111 -9.79 -5.92 7.99
N LEU A 112 -9.81 -7.11 7.35
CA LEU A 112 -8.60 -7.74 6.79
C LEU A 112 -7.87 -6.85 5.78
N PHE A 113 -8.60 -5.99 5.08
CA PHE A 113 -8.04 -5.04 4.12
C PHE A 113 -7.88 -3.63 4.70
N ALA A 114 -8.14 -3.43 5.99
CA ALA A 114 -8.24 -2.12 6.64
C ALA A 114 -9.11 -1.13 5.81
N ALA A 115 -10.16 -1.64 5.18
CA ALA A 115 -11.00 -0.94 4.23
C ALA A 115 -12.40 -0.67 4.80
N LYS A 116 -12.97 0.47 4.43
CA LYS A 116 -14.39 0.77 4.72
C LYS A 116 -15.33 0.20 3.66
N ARG A 117 -14.84 0.05 2.45
CA ARG A 117 -15.56 -0.51 1.30
C ARG A 117 -14.59 -0.82 0.16
N PHE A 118 -15.02 -1.64 -0.79
CA PHE A 118 -14.39 -1.77 -2.10
C PHE A 118 -14.98 -0.72 -3.07
N ILE A 119 -14.14 -0.19 -3.94
CA ILE A 119 -14.51 0.81 -4.95
C ILE A 119 -14.09 0.32 -6.34
N PRO A 120 -14.76 0.77 -7.42
CA PRO A 120 -14.26 0.53 -8.77
C PRO A 120 -12.87 1.15 -8.93
N ALA A 121 -12.00 0.46 -9.64
CA ALA A 121 -10.68 0.95 -9.99
C ALA A 121 -10.41 0.73 -11.49
N GLU A 122 -9.70 1.67 -12.10
CA GLU A 122 -9.32 1.65 -13.50
C GLU A 122 -7.81 1.75 -13.67
N ALA A 123 -7.28 1.14 -14.73
CA ALA A 123 -5.85 1.14 -15.00
C ALA A 123 -5.24 2.56 -15.10
N SER A 124 -6.03 3.53 -15.56
CA SER A 124 -5.63 4.94 -15.65
C SER A 124 -5.21 5.55 -14.30
N GLN A 125 -5.77 5.07 -13.20
CA GLN A 125 -5.47 5.54 -11.84
C GLN A 125 -4.06 5.14 -11.36
N TYR A 126 -3.43 4.17 -12.04
CA TYR A 126 -2.09 3.68 -11.71
C TYR A 126 -0.97 4.29 -12.57
N LYS A 127 -1.31 5.18 -13.51
CA LYS A 127 -0.32 5.86 -14.36
C LYS A 127 0.81 6.55 -13.58
N PRO A 128 0.55 7.23 -12.44
CA PRO A 128 1.63 7.83 -11.65
C PRO A 128 2.62 6.79 -11.12
N ILE A 129 2.12 5.63 -10.68
CA ILE A 129 2.96 4.51 -10.20
C ILE A 129 3.71 3.87 -11.36
N GLU A 130 3.06 3.67 -12.50
CA GLU A 130 3.69 3.18 -13.72
C GLU A 130 4.85 4.08 -14.15
N LYS A 131 4.64 5.40 -14.16
CA LYS A 131 5.68 6.39 -14.47
C LYS A 131 6.90 6.21 -13.56
N VAL A 132 6.69 6.15 -12.24
CA VAL A 132 7.77 5.91 -11.27
C VAL A 132 8.47 4.57 -11.53
N GLY A 133 7.71 3.52 -11.81
CA GLY A 133 8.26 2.20 -12.13
C GLY A 133 9.18 2.23 -13.35
N ARG A 134 8.82 2.96 -14.41
CA ARG A 134 9.64 3.16 -15.61
C ARG A 134 10.88 4.00 -15.32
N GLU A 135 10.73 5.13 -14.64
CA GLU A 135 11.85 6.00 -14.23
C GLU A 135 12.91 5.26 -13.40
N LEU A 136 12.49 4.33 -12.57
CA LEU A 136 13.37 3.50 -11.75
C LEU A 136 13.83 2.20 -12.43
N GLY A 137 13.47 1.97 -13.71
CA GLY A 137 13.83 0.76 -14.45
C GLY A 137 13.20 -0.53 -13.88
N LYS A 138 12.12 -0.44 -13.13
CA LYS A 138 11.43 -1.59 -12.52
C LYS A 138 10.43 -2.24 -13.46
N ILE A 139 9.92 -1.48 -14.41
CA ILE A 139 9.03 -1.96 -15.50
C ILE A 139 9.54 -1.40 -16.84
N ARG A 140 9.30 -2.16 -17.92
CA ARG A 140 9.68 -1.83 -19.30
C ARG A 140 8.54 -1.18 -20.06
#